data_fa529c7c009c8b2eb73b7c5a69502e70
#
_entry.id   fa529c7c009c8b2eb73b7c5a69502e70
#
_cell.length_a   1.000
_cell.length_b   1.000
_cell.length_c   1.000
_cell.angle_alpha   90.00
_cell.angle_beta   90.00
_cell.angle_gamma   90.00
#
_symmetry.space_group_name_H-M   'P 1'
#
loop_
_entity.id
_entity.type
_entity.pdbx_description
1 polymer ?
#
loop_
_entity_poly.entity_id
_entity_poly.type
_entity_poly.pdbx_seq_one_letter_code
_entity_poly.pdbx_strand_id
1 'polypeptide(L)'
;MALHSLSDSTRGVEMTARARLIQAVMLALMLVLSSSSGWAQKQKGSSLKTVELCNGSDHVSPEARIDGCTAFIEAGEGALNGFVVAYNNRGNAYSAKADYERAIKDFLEATRLDPNYAKAFNNLGVAYLKTGAHDLAISAFEEALKLNPNYGAAYANRAAAYLKANAYDRAARDYDEAIRLDPKLEAARSGRCWTRAVLGALQAALEDCDIVLRSETNNAAAYDSRALINLKMEQFSAAIDDYNSALRFAPKLASALYGRGLARFKLGDTDGGQSDMSAAKKIDARIDEAFVRYGMP
;
A
#
# COMPACT_ATOMS: atom_id res chain seq x y z
N MET A 1 93.33 46.68 -8.43
CA MET A 1 92.19 46.62 -9.30
C MET A 1 91.75 45.14 -9.38
N ALA A 2 90.45 44.90 -9.15
CA ALA A 2 89.76 43.56 -9.31
C ALA A 2 90.00 42.50 -8.27
N LEU A 3 89.20 42.54 -7.21
CA LEU A 3 88.76 41.38 -6.42
C LEU A 3 87.42 41.74 -5.69
N HIS A 4 86.34 41.83 -6.40
CA HIS A 4 84.98 41.85 -5.82
C HIS A 4 84.00 41.36 -6.89
N SER A 5 83.75 40.07 -6.96
CA SER A 5 82.53 39.55 -7.56
C SER A 5 82.42 37.96 -7.53
N LEU A 6 82.36 37.36 -6.39
CA LEU A 6 82.06 35.88 -6.33
C LEU A 6 81.25 35.45 -5.11
N SER A 7 80.59 36.39 -4.40
CA SER A 7 79.81 36.00 -3.21
C SER A 7 78.27 36.07 -3.36
N ASP A 8 77.78 36.47 -4.51
CA ASP A 8 76.25 36.71 -4.63
C ASP A 8 75.46 35.61 -5.37
N SER A 9 76.18 34.64 -5.99
CA SER A 9 75.50 33.59 -6.80
C SER A 9 74.95 32.46 -5.98
N THR A 10 75.44 32.14 -4.78
CA THR A 10 75.01 30.95 -4.00
C THR A 10 73.81 31.23 -3.11
N ARG A 11 73.58 32.42 -2.64
CA ARG A 11 72.40 32.75 -1.82
C ARG A 11 71.09 32.77 -2.62
N GLY A 12 71.10 33.15 -3.88
CA GLY A 12 69.97 33.23 -4.77
C GLY A 12 69.48 31.85 -5.16
N VAL A 13 70.33 30.83 -5.27
CA VAL A 13 70.01 29.47 -5.62
C VAL A 13 69.39 28.69 -4.44
N GLU A 14 69.90 28.95 -3.19
CA GLU A 14 69.31 28.31 -2.00
C GLU A 14 67.90 28.84 -1.66
N MET A 15 67.64 30.14 -1.81
CA MET A 15 66.32 30.73 -1.63
C MET A 15 65.33 30.19 -2.64
N THR A 16 65.71 29.99 -3.90
CA THR A 16 64.84 29.42 -4.93
C THR A 16 64.52 27.94 -4.67
N ALA A 17 65.43 27.15 -4.15
CA ALA A 17 65.16 25.72 -3.81
C ALA A 17 64.19 25.59 -2.62
N ARG A 18 64.38 26.38 -1.57
CA ARG A 18 63.44 26.42 -0.42
C ARG A 18 62.05 26.95 -0.82
N ALA A 19 61.96 27.98 -1.64
CA ALA A 19 60.73 28.52 -2.15
C ALA A 19 59.98 27.49 -3.01
N ARG A 20 60.67 26.71 -3.87
CA ARG A 20 60.09 25.63 -4.67
C ARG A 20 59.59 24.49 -3.80
N LEU A 21 60.30 24.12 -2.73
CA LEU A 21 59.87 23.09 -1.80
C LEU A 21 58.60 23.50 -1.03
N ILE A 22 58.56 24.74 -0.53
CA ILE A 22 57.38 25.30 0.15
C ILE A 22 56.19 25.35 -0.81
N GLN A 23 56.43 25.79 -2.05
CA GLN A 23 55.38 25.87 -3.08
C GLN A 23 54.86 24.46 -3.46
N ALA A 24 55.72 23.43 -3.56
CA ALA A 24 55.36 22.04 -3.80
C ALA A 24 54.55 21.43 -2.63
N VAL A 25 54.93 21.71 -1.38
CA VAL A 25 54.20 21.28 -0.18
C VAL A 25 52.84 21.96 -0.08
N MET A 26 52.76 23.27 -0.38
CA MET A 26 51.47 23.98 -0.40
C MET A 26 50.56 23.51 -1.52
N LEU A 27 51.09 23.19 -2.70
CA LEU A 27 50.30 22.58 -3.81
C LEU A 27 49.81 21.19 -3.46
N ALA A 28 50.66 20.38 -2.82
CA ALA A 28 50.25 19.04 -2.35
C ALA A 28 49.17 19.12 -1.25
N LEU A 29 49.26 20.04 -0.31
CA LEU A 29 48.23 20.29 0.70
C LEU A 29 46.92 20.81 0.08
N MET A 30 46.98 21.68 -0.91
CA MET A 30 45.79 22.15 -1.62
C MET A 30 45.12 21.02 -2.43
N LEU A 31 45.90 20.12 -3.03
CA LEU A 31 45.37 18.92 -3.73
C LEU A 31 44.71 17.94 -2.77
N VAL A 32 45.25 17.73 -1.58
CA VAL A 32 44.66 16.86 -0.55
C VAL A 32 43.39 17.49 0.01
N LEU A 33 43.35 18.80 0.23
CA LEU A 33 42.18 19.53 0.70
C LEU A 33 41.08 19.61 -0.36
N SER A 34 41.43 19.73 -1.65
CA SER A 34 40.45 19.70 -2.75
C SER A 34 39.88 18.32 -3.01
N SER A 35 40.68 17.27 -2.81
CA SER A 35 40.19 15.89 -2.91
C SER A 35 39.25 15.55 -1.74
N SER A 36 39.58 15.96 -0.52
CA SER A 36 38.73 15.73 0.65
C SER A 36 37.37 16.48 0.56
N SER A 37 37.36 17.69 0.03
CA SER A 37 36.15 18.48 -0.20
C SER A 37 35.28 17.88 -1.32
N GLY A 38 35.92 17.37 -2.38
CA GLY A 38 35.23 16.68 -3.48
C GLY A 38 34.59 15.33 -3.04
N TRP A 39 35.27 14.58 -2.18
CA TRP A 39 34.76 13.38 -1.57
C TRP A 39 33.57 13.64 -0.63
N ALA A 40 33.69 14.63 0.25
CA ALA A 40 32.63 15.04 1.17
C ALA A 40 31.39 15.58 0.43
N GLN A 41 31.60 16.32 -0.67
CA GLN A 41 30.51 16.85 -1.49
C GLN A 41 29.83 15.74 -2.31
N LYS A 42 30.58 14.75 -2.82
CA LYS A 42 30.04 13.59 -3.54
C LYS A 42 29.28 12.66 -2.59
N GLN A 43 29.75 12.48 -1.36
CA GLN A 43 29.07 11.71 -0.32
C GLN A 43 27.78 12.40 0.14
N LYS A 44 27.79 13.72 0.30
CA LYS A 44 26.61 14.51 0.65
C LYS A 44 25.54 14.50 -0.45
N GLY A 45 25.95 14.60 -1.72
CA GLY A 45 25.06 14.48 -2.87
C GLY A 45 24.48 13.08 -3.04
N SER A 46 25.25 12.03 -2.76
CA SER A 46 24.76 10.64 -2.74
C SER A 46 23.76 10.41 -1.62
N SER A 47 24.01 10.93 -0.41
CA SER A 47 23.11 10.83 0.74
C SER A 47 21.77 11.55 0.49
N LEU A 48 21.77 12.76 -0.06
CA LEU A 48 20.56 13.49 -0.40
C LEU A 48 19.72 12.77 -1.44
N LYS A 49 20.32 12.24 -2.51
CA LYS A 49 19.62 11.46 -3.53
C LYS A 49 19.02 10.17 -2.95
N THR A 50 19.72 9.52 -2.06
CA THR A 50 19.26 8.31 -1.38
C THR A 50 18.02 8.58 -0.52
N VAL A 51 18.05 9.67 0.26
CA VAL A 51 16.91 10.13 1.07
C VAL A 51 15.74 10.53 0.17
N GLU A 52 15.99 11.21 -0.93
CA GLU A 52 14.97 11.62 -1.89
C GLU A 52 14.30 10.41 -2.56
N LEU A 53 15.05 9.40 -2.97
CA LEU A 53 14.50 8.16 -3.52
C LEU A 53 13.68 7.38 -2.48
N CYS A 54 14.12 7.36 -1.21
CA CYS A 54 13.41 6.65 -0.15
C CYS A 54 12.13 7.38 0.28
N ASN A 55 12.20 8.72 0.45
CA ASN A 55 11.08 9.54 0.94
C ASN A 55 10.32 10.25 -0.20
N GLY A 56 10.76 10.08 -1.44
CA GLY A 56 10.33 10.84 -2.59
C GLY A 56 8.86 10.66 -2.94
N SER A 57 8.39 11.58 -3.77
CA SER A 57 7.04 11.72 -4.29
C SER A 57 6.54 10.47 -5.04
N ASP A 58 5.27 10.48 -5.41
CA ASP A 58 4.56 9.41 -6.12
C ASP A 58 5.16 9.03 -7.49
N HIS A 59 6.15 9.77 -7.97
CA HIS A 59 6.85 9.52 -9.24
C HIS A 59 8.06 8.57 -9.12
N VAL A 60 8.44 8.17 -7.90
CA VAL A 60 9.54 7.21 -7.69
C VAL A 60 9.01 5.79 -7.86
N SER A 61 9.62 5.02 -8.78
CA SER A 61 9.21 3.62 -8.97
C SER A 61 9.42 2.78 -7.70
N PRO A 62 8.66 1.69 -7.50
CA PRO A 62 8.87 0.80 -6.35
C PRO A 62 10.31 0.30 -6.25
N GLU A 63 10.96 -0.02 -7.38
CA GLU A 63 12.35 -0.47 -7.44
C GLU A 63 13.31 0.61 -6.91
N ALA A 64 13.20 1.81 -7.46
CA ALA A 64 14.05 2.94 -7.05
C ALA A 64 13.86 3.30 -5.57
N ARG A 65 12.64 3.14 -5.05
CA ARG A 65 12.35 3.35 -3.62
C ARG A 65 12.98 2.26 -2.75
N ILE A 66 12.91 0.99 -3.18
CA ILE A 66 13.59 -0.12 -2.50
C ILE A 66 15.09 0.14 -2.43
N ASP A 67 15.71 0.50 -3.56
CA ASP A 67 17.16 0.78 -3.63
C ASP A 67 17.54 1.96 -2.74
N GLY A 68 16.80 3.07 -2.81
CA GLY A 68 17.03 4.26 -2.01
C GLY A 68 16.90 4.00 -0.51
N CYS A 69 15.81 3.33 -0.08
CA CYS A 69 15.61 3.01 1.33
C CYS A 69 16.64 1.99 1.83
N THR A 70 17.02 1.00 1.01
CA THR A 70 18.05 0.02 1.36
C THR A 70 19.41 0.71 1.57
N ALA A 71 19.82 1.56 0.63
CA ALA A 71 21.06 2.32 0.77
C ALA A 71 21.06 3.24 2.00
N PHE A 72 19.90 3.86 2.34
CA PHE A 72 19.75 4.67 3.55
C PHE A 72 19.91 3.83 4.83
N ILE A 73 19.25 2.67 4.88
CA ILE A 73 19.31 1.76 6.02
C ILE A 73 20.73 1.19 6.22
N GLU A 74 21.37 0.76 5.13
CA GLU A 74 22.73 0.21 5.15
C GLU A 74 23.80 1.22 5.51
N ALA A 75 23.62 2.49 5.15
CA ALA A 75 24.52 3.57 5.54
C ALA A 75 24.59 3.75 7.06
N GLY A 76 23.50 3.39 7.79
CA GLY A 76 23.46 3.46 9.24
C GLY A 76 23.56 4.90 9.81
N GLU A 77 23.54 5.90 8.94
CA GLU A 77 23.69 7.32 9.30
C GLU A 77 22.32 8.00 9.27
N GLY A 78 21.73 8.26 10.43
CA GLY A 78 20.44 8.94 10.51
C GLY A 78 19.83 8.95 11.91
N ALA A 79 18.84 9.80 12.11
CA ALA A 79 18.03 9.76 13.32
C ALA A 79 17.11 8.52 13.29
N LEU A 80 16.74 8.01 14.48
CA LEU A 80 15.85 6.85 14.62
C LEU A 80 14.59 6.96 13.76
N ASN A 81 13.94 8.13 13.77
CA ASN A 81 12.75 8.38 12.96
C ASN A 81 13.00 8.23 11.44
N GLY A 82 14.21 8.48 10.96
CA GLY A 82 14.58 8.26 9.57
C GLY A 82 14.54 6.78 9.20
N PHE A 83 15.02 5.90 10.07
CA PHE A 83 14.95 4.45 9.86
C PHE A 83 13.52 3.92 9.90
N VAL A 84 12.69 4.39 10.85
CA VAL A 84 11.27 4.04 10.93
C VAL A 84 10.56 4.33 9.60
N VAL A 85 10.76 5.55 9.08
CA VAL A 85 10.17 5.96 7.79
C VAL A 85 10.76 5.16 6.63
N ALA A 86 12.06 4.89 6.62
CA ALA A 86 12.71 4.11 5.57
C ALA A 86 12.20 2.67 5.49
N TYR A 87 12.09 1.98 6.62
CA TYR A 87 11.50 0.64 6.66
C TYR A 87 10.05 0.66 6.22
N ASN A 88 9.22 1.60 6.72
CA ASN A 88 7.83 1.70 6.28
C ASN A 88 7.71 1.97 4.77
N ASN A 89 8.53 2.85 4.21
CA ASN A 89 8.49 3.18 2.78
C ASN A 89 8.98 2.03 1.90
N ARG A 90 10.02 1.29 2.35
CA ARG A 90 10.50 0.09 1.65
C ARG A 90 9.46 -1.03 1.71
N GLY A 91 8.81 -1.23 2.85
CA GLY A 91 7.70 -2.14 3.01
C GLY A 91 6.53 -1.82 2.07
N ASN A 92 6.17 -0.53 1.93
CA ASN A 92 5.17 -0.09 0.95
C ASN A 92 5.59 -0.41 -0.49
N ALA A 93 6.86 -0.20 -0.83
CA ALA A 93 7.38 -0.50 -2.17
C ALA A 93 7.38 -2.01 -2.45
N TYR A 94 7.72 -2.86 -1.46
CA TYR A 94 7.58 -4.31 -1.57
C TYR A 94 6.11 -4.72 -1.72
N SER A 95 5.19 -4.11 -0.98
CA SER A 95 3.74 -4.36 -1.10
C SER A 95 3.21 -4.00 -2.49
N ALA A 96 3.67 -2.90 -3.08
CA ALA A 96 3.32 -2.51 -4.46
C ALA A 96 3.78 -3.54 -5.51
N LYS A 97 4.84 -4.30 -5.21
CA LYS A 97 5.32 -5.43 -6.02
C LYS A 97 4.70 -6.76 -5.64
N ALA A 98 3.71 -6.78 -4.76
CA ALA A 98 3.09 -7.97 -4.18
C ALA A 98 4.08 -8.89 -3.42
N ASP A 99 5.25 -8.38 -3.01
CA ASP A 99 6.21 -9.07 -2.16
C ASP A 99 5.87 -8.82 -0.68
N TYR A 100 4.80 -9.45 -0.26
CA TYR A 100 4.26 -9.21 1.08
C TYR A 100 5.15 -9.77 2.19
N GLU A 101 5.96 -10.78 1.92
CA GLU A 101 6.89 -11.34 2.91
C GLU A 101 7.97 -10.34 3.31
N ARG A 102 8.59 -9.67 2.32
CA ARG A 102 9.58 -8.61 2.61
C ARG A 102 8.91 -7.37 3.19
N ALA A 103 7.71 -7.04 2.71
CA ALA A 103 6.94 -5.93 3.26
C ALA A 103 6.63 -6.12 4.75
N ILE A 104 6.17 -7.32 5.16
CA ILE A 104 5.89 -7.67 6.56
C ILE A 104 7.15 -7.50 7.43
N LYS A 105 8.30 -8.01 6.97
CA LYS A 105 9.57 -7.85 7.72
C LYS A 105 9.91 -6.38 7.96
N ASP A 106 9.76 -5.56 6.94
CA ASP A 106 10.04 -4.13 7.05
C ASP A 106 9.03 -3.40 7.95
N PHE A 107 7.74 -3.70 7.86
CA PHE A 107 6.75 -3.11 8.74
C PHE A 107 6.93 -3.54 10.21
N LEU A 108 7.29 -4.81 10.47
CA LEU A 108 7.64 -5.27 11.81
C LEU A 108 8.84 -4.52 12.37
N GLU A 109 9.86 -4.26 11.56
CA GLU A 109 11.01 -3.49 11.99
C GLU A 109 10.66 -2.03 12.25
N ALA A 110 9.81 -1.42 11.41
CA ALA A 110 9.30 -0.07 11.65
C ALA A 110 8.53 0.03 12.97
N THR A 111 7.65 -0.94 13.28
CA THR A 111 6.88 -0.97 14.54
C THR A 111 7.76 -1.30 15.76
N ARG A 112 8.84 -2.06 15.59
CA ARG A 112 9.83 -2.32 16.63
C ARG A 112 10.62 -1.06 17.00
N LEU A 113 11.00 -0.28 15.99
CA LEU A 113 11.76 0.97 16.15
C LEU A 113 10.90 2.10 16.72
N ASP A 114 9.64 2.19 16.31
CA ASP A 114 8.65 3.12 16.85
C ASP A 114 7.32 2.41 17.11
N PRO A 115 7.10 1.96 18.36
CA PRO A 115 5.84 1.33 18.76
C PRO A 115 4.61 2.24 18.70
N ASN A 116 4.77 3.55 18.48
CA ASN A 116 3.67 4.50 18.36
C ASN A 116 3.34 4.86 16.91
N TYR A 117 3.97 4.21 15.94
CA TYR A 117 3.76 4.52 14.54
C TYR A 117 2.53 3.80 13.96
N ALA A 118 1.34 4.34 14.21
CA ALA A 118 0.05 3.78 13.78
C ALA A 118 0.00 3.41 12.29
N LYS A 119 0.66 4.19 11.42
CA LYS A 119 0.69 3.94 9.97
C LYS A 119 1.41 2.64 9.62
N ALA A 120 2.50 2.30 10.32
CA ALA A 120 3.21 1.04 10.10
C ALA A 120 2.36 -0.17 10.51
N PHE A 121 1.65 -0.09 11.64
CA PHE A 121 0.70 -1.13 12.06
C PHE A 121 -0.43 -1.32 11.06
N ASN A 122 -1.01 -0.24 10.53
CA ASN A 122 -2.01 -0.35 9.46
C ASN A 122 -1.45 -1.02 8.21
N ASN A 123 -0.26 -0.65 7.77
CA ASN A 123 0.37 -1.23 6.59
C ASN A 123 0.74 -2.70 6.80
N LEU A 124 1.19 -3.07 8.01
CA LEU A 124 1.41 -4.45 8.42
C LEU A 124 0.12 -5.27 8.34
N GLY A 125 -0.98 -4.73 8.86
CA GLY A 125 -2.29 -5.35 8.77
C GLY A 125 -2.74 -5.58 7.34
N VAL A 126 -2.53 -4.61 6.44
CA VAL A 126 -2.83 -4.77 5.01
C VAL A 126 -1.99 -5.88 4.39
N ALA A 127 -0.69 -5.95 4.70
CA ALA A 127 0.18 -7.01 4.19
C ALA A 127 -0.24 -8.39 4.70
N TYR A 128 -0.60 -8.54 5.98
CA TYR A 128 -1.15 -9.78 6.53
C TYR A 128 -2.47 -10.17 5.86
N LEU A 129 -3.36 -9.21 5.59
CA LEU A 129 -4.62 -9.48 4.90
C LEU A 129 -4.39 -10.03 3.48
N LYS A 130 -3.37 -9.50 2.77
CA LYS A 130 -2.99 -9.97 1.43
C LYS A 130 -2.37 -11.37 1.42
N THR A 131 -1.74 -11.79 2.52
CA THR A 131 -1.21 -13.16 2.67
C THR A 131 -2.23 -14.16 3.25
N GLY A 132 -3.46 -13.70 3.57
CA GLY A 132 -4.50 -14.53 4.16
C GLY A 132 -4.38 -14.74 5.68
N ALA A 133 -3.46 -14.07 6.33
CA ALA A 133 -3.26 -14.12 7.78
C ALA A 133 -4.25 -13.18 8.51
N HIS A 134 -5.55 -13.51 8.44
CA HIS A 134 -6.63 -12.58 8.81
C HIS A 134 -6.59 -12.19 10.30
N ASP A 135 -6.28 -13.09 11.21
CA ASP A 135 -6.20 -12.79 12.65
C ASP A 135 -5.03 -11.84 12.96
N LEU A 136 -3.88 -12.05 12.32
CA LEU A 136 -2.74 -11.12 12.45
C LEU A 136 -3.05 -9.75 11.86
N ALA A 137 -3.80 -9.71 10.76
CA ALA A 137 -4.26 -8.45 10.18
C ALA A 137 -5.17 -7.68 11.14
N ILE A 138 -6.16 -8.35 11.74
CA ILE A 138 -7.06 -7.75 12.73
C ILE A 138 -6.26 -7.18 13.90
N SER A 139 -5.35 -7.96 14.50
CA SER A 139 -4.52 -7.52 15.61
C SER A 139 -3.65 -6.30 15.26
N ALA A 140 -3.06 -6.27 14.06
CA ALA A 140 -2.28 -5.13 13.61
C ALA A 140 -3.14 -3.86 13.43
N PHE A 141 -4.36 -3.99 12.88
CA PHE A 141 -5.30 -2.86 12.79
C PHE A 141 -5.79 -2.40 14.17
N GLU A 142 -5.97 -3.32 15.13
CA GLU A 142 -6.33 -2.96 16.52
C GLU A 142 -5.24 -2.10 17.16
N GLU A 143 -3.96 -2.44 17.01
CA GLU A 143 -2.87 -1.59 17.49
C GLU A 143 -2.83 -0.24 16.76
N ALA A 144 -3.05 -0.21 15.44
CA ALA A 144 -3.13 1.05 14.71
C ALA A 144 -4.25 1.96 15.24
N LEU A 145 -5.43 1.39 15.53
CA LEU A 145 -6.60 2.11 16.03
C LEU A 145 -6.50 2.51 17.50
N LYS A 146 -5.80 1.73 18.31
CA LYS A 146 -5.45 2.09 19.71
C LYS A 146 -4.53 3.32 19.73
N LEU A 147 -3.56 3.40 18.81
CA LEU A 147 -2.65 4.53 18.67
C LEU A 147 -3.32 5.75 18.02
N ASN A 148 -4.20 5.54 17.06
CA ASN A 148 -4.96 6.59 16.39
C ASN A 148 -6.43 6.19 16.23
N PRO A 149 -7.30 6.52 17.20
CA PRO A 149 -8.73 6.22 17.14
C PRO A 149 -9.51 6.91 15.99
N ASN A 150 -8.92 7.91 15.34
CA ASN A 150 -9.52 8.61 14.21
C ASN A 150 -8.98 8.14 12.85
N TYR A 151 -8.39 6.95 12.79
CA TYR A 151 -7.80 6.44 11.55
C TYR A 151 -8.84 5.70 10.70
N GLY A 152 -9.65 6.45 9.94
CA GLY A 152 -10.74 5.91 9.11
C GLY A 152 -10.32 4.78 8.17
N ALA A 153 -9.14 4.89 7.53
CA ALA A 153 -8.64 3.83 6.66
C ALA A 153 -8.32 2.52 7.42
N ALA A 154 -7.87 2.60 8.68
CA ALA A 154 -7.61 1.41 9.50
C ALA A 154 -8.91 0.70 9.89
N TYR A 155 -9.98 1.44 10.18
CA TYR A 155 -11.32 0.87 10.37
C TYR A 155 -11.78 0.15 9.11
N ALA A 156 -11.70 0.78 7.93
CA ALA A 156 -12.10 0.14 6.67
C ALA A 156 -11.30 -1.13 6.37
N ASN A 157 -10.00 -1.11 6.63
CA ASN A 157 -9.13 -2.26 6.44
C ASN A 157 -9.45 -3.39 7.43
N ARG A 158 -9.73 -3.07 8.71
CA ARG A 158 -10.14 -4.06 9.72
C ARG A 158 -11.50 -4.65 9.38
N ALA A 159 -12.44 -3.85 8.90
CA ALA A 159 -13.71 -4.32 8.39
C ALA A 159 -13.52 -5.33 7.25
N ALA A 160 -12.63 -5.06 6.29
CA ALA A 160 -12.31 -6.01 5.23
C ALA A 160 -11.70 -7.32 5.77
N ALA A 161 -10.89 -7.26 6.84
CA ALA A 161 -10.38 -8.45 7.51
C ALA A 161 -11.50 -9.22 8.23
N TYR A 162 -12.44 -8.53 8.89
CA TYR A 162 -13.63 -9.16 9.50
C TYR A 162 -14.53 -9.84 8.45
N LEU A 163 -14.67 -9.28 7.25
CA LEU A 163 -15.39 -9.94 6.16
C LEU A 163 -14.76 -11.29 5.79
N LYS A 164 -13.43 -11.35 5.71
CA LYS A 164 -12.71 -12.60 5.42
C LYS A 164 -12.85 -13.63 6.55
N ALA A 165 -13.06 -13.17 7.78
CA ALA A 165 -13.36 -14.00 8.95
C ALA A 165 -14.86 -14.29 9.12
N ASN A 166 -15.73 -13.89 8.17
CA ASN A 166 -17.20 -13.97 8.24
C ASN A 166 -17.82 -13.27 9.46
N ALA A 167 -17.13 -12.31 10.05
CA ALA A 167 -17.59 -11.53 11.20
C ALA A 167 -18.36 -10.26 10.73
N TYR A 168 -19.47 -10.47 10.03
CA TYR A 168 -20.21 -9.42 9.31
C TYR A 168 -20.68 -8.25 10.18
N ASP A 169 -21.16 -8.54 11.42
CA ASP A 169 -21.59 -7.49 12.36
C ASP A 169 -20.44 -6.57 12.79
N ARG A 170 -19.23 -7.14 12.96
CA ARG A 170 -18.03 -6.34 13.29
C ARG A 170 -17.61 -5.52 12.09
N ALA A 171 -17.64 -6.10 10.89
CA ALA A 171 -17.33 -5.39 9.66
C ALA A 171 -18.27 -4.21 9.44
N ALA A 172 -19.58 -4.36 9.66
CA ALA A 172 -20.56 -3.30 9.50
C ALA A 172 -20.26 -2.10 10.42
N ARG A 173 -19.98 -2.35 11.71
CA ARG A 173 -19.63 -1.30 12.67
C ARG A 173 -18.35 -0.55 12.29
N ASP A 174 -17.33 -1.27 11.84
CA ASP A 174 -16.07 -0.66 11.43
C ASP A 174 -16.24 0.16 10.14
N TYR A 175 -17.04 -0.29 9.19
CA TYR A 175 -17.37 0.52 8.02
C TYR A 175 -18.18 1.76 8.38
N ASP A 176 -19.12 1.67 9.32
CA ASP A 176 -19.86 2.84 9.81
C ASP A 176 -18.91 3.88 10.39
N GLU A 177 -17.95 3.46 11.19
CA GLU A 177 -16.96 4.34 11.79
C GLU A 177 -15.99 4.92 10.74
N ALA A 178 -15.53 4.11 9.78
CA ALA A 178 -14.69 4.56 8.68
C ALA A 178 -15.36 5.69 7.87
N ILE A 179 -16.65 5.51 7.53
CA ILE A 179 -17.44 6.50 6.76
C ILE A 179 -17.77 7.74 7.60
N ARG A 180 -17.99 7.58 8.92
CA ARG A 180 -18.17 8.71 9.84
C ARG A 180 -16.92 9.60 9.88
N LEU A 181 -15.73 8.98 9.91
CA LEU A 181 -14.43 9.69 9.95
C LEU A 181 -14.03 10.28 8.60
N ASP A 182 -14.29 9.55 7.52
CA ASP A 182 -14.06 10.01 6.15
C ASP A 182 -15.24 9.63 5.23
N PRO A 183 -16.19 10.53 5.02
CA PRO A 183 -17.35 10.29 4.15
C PRO A 183 -16.99 10.06 2.68
N LYS A 184 -15.77 10.38 2.26
CA LYS A 184 -15.29 10.18 0.88
C LYS A 184 -14.63 8.82 0.67
N LEU A 185 -14.53 7.98 1.70
CA LEU A 185 -13.89 6.67 1.61
C LEU A 185 -14.83 5.69 0.87
N GLU A 186 -14.82 5.73 -0.46
CA GLU A 186 -15.72 4.94 -1.33
C GLU A 186 -15.56 3.44 -1.12
N ALA A 187 -14.33 2.97 -0.90
CA ALA A 187 -14.06 1.56 -0.59
C ALA A 187 -14.79 1.08 0.69
N ALA A 188 -14.89 1.93 1.72
CA ALA A 188 -15.63 1.61 2.93
C ALA A 188 -17.15 1.54 2.66
N ARG A 189 -17.68 2.45 1.84
CA ARG A 189 -19.08 2.46 1.46
C ARG A 189 -19.46 1.23 0.62
N SER A 190 -18.61 0.87 -0.34
CA SER A 190 -18.77 -0.36 -1.13
C SER A 190 -18.74 -1.61 -0.26
N GLY A 191 -17.81 -1.68 0.69
CA GLY A 191 -17.74 -2.78 1.67
C GLY A 191 -18.97 -2.83 2.57
N ARG A 192 -19.48 -1.67 3.03
CA ARG A 192 -20.69 -1.58 3.85
C ARG A 192 -21.94 -1.99 3.08
N CYS A 193 -22.08 -1.58 1.81
CA CYS A 193 -23.17 -2.03 0.96
C CYS A 193 -23.28 -3.55 0.96
N TRP A 194 -22.19 -4.23 0.62
CA TRP A 194 -22.15 -5.68 0.61
C TRP A 194 -22.45 -6.29 1.99
N THR A 195 -21.81 -5.76 3.03
CA THR A 195 -22.00 -6.28 4.40
C THR A 195 -23.45 -6.18 4.86
N ARG A 196 -24.09 -5.02 4.63
CA ARG A 196 -25.52 -4.80 4.95
C ARG A 196 -26.43 -5.69 4.13
N ALA A 197 -26.08 -5.94 2.85
CA ALA A 197 -26.82 -6.89 2.00
C ALA A 197 -26.80 -8.30 2.58
N VAL A 198 -25.66 -8.77 3.05
CA VAL A 198 -25.53 -10.08 3.71
C VAL A 198 -26.31 -10.12 5.01
N LEU A 199 -26.23 -9.09 5.85
CA LEU A 199 -26.96 -8.97 7.12
C LEU A 199 -28.49 -8.75 6.96
N GLY A 200 -28.98 -8.56 5.73
CA GLY A 200 -30.41 -8.36 5.46
C GLY A 200 -30.90 -6.93 5.64
N ALA A 201 -30.04 -5.95 5.90
CA ALA A 201 -30.38 -4.53 5.95
C ALA A 201 -30.50 -3.94 4.53
N LEU A 202 -31.43 -4.52 3.72
CA LEU A 202 -31.46 -4.38 2.27
C LEU A 202 -31.63 -2.95 1.78
N GLN A 203 -32.53 -2.16 2.41
CA GLN A 203 -32.77 -0.79 1.99
C GLN A 203 -31.55 0.11 2.22
N ALA A 204 -30.93 0.01 3.41
CA ALA A 204 -29.73 0.77 3.71
C ALA A 204 -28.51 0.32 2.88
N ALA A 205 -28.46 -0.97 2.51
CA ALA A 205 -27.47 -1.48 1.59
C ALA A 205 -27.64 -0.91 0.18
N LEU A 206 -28.88 -0.84 -0.31
CA LEU A 206 -29.18 -0.27 -1.63
C LEU A 206 -28.75 1.19 -1.74
N GLU A 207 -29.01 2.00 -0.71
CA GLU A 207 -28.57 3.40 -0.65
C GLU A 207 -27.05 3.54 -0.75
N ASP A 208 -26.29 2.70 -0.04
CA ASP A 208 -24.83 2.70 -0.11
C ASP A 208 -24.33 2.31 -1.51
N CYS A 209 -24.89 1.26 -2.11
CA CYS A 209 -24.53 0.83 -3.46
C CYS A 209 -24.84 1.89 -4.50
N ASP A 210 -26.00 2.56 -4.41
CA ASP A 210 -26.39 3.61 -5.35
C ASP A 210 -25.48 4.84 -5.27
N ILE A 211 -24.99 5.17 -4.05
CA ILE A 211 -24.00 6.24 -3.90
C ILE A 211 -22.70 5.86 -4.61
N VAL A 212 -22.19 4.64 -4.40
CA VAL A 212 -20.97 4.16 -5.06
C VAL A 212 -21.14 4.15 -6.58
N LEU A 213 -22.23 3.62 -7.10
CA LEU A 213 -22.46 3.51 -8.55
C LEU A 213 -22.72 4.86 -9.25
N ARG A 214 -23.05 5.93 -8.51
CA ARG A 214 -23.09 7.30 -9.06
C ARG A 214 -21.70 7.87 -9.30
N SER A 215 -20.72 7.54 -8.47
CA SER A 215 -19.33 8.02 -8.61
C SER A 215 -18.46 7.07 -9.43
N GLU A 216 -18.67 5.75 -9.29
CA GLU A 216 -17.89 4.70 -9.93
C GLU A 216 -18.81 3.81 -10.81
N THR A 217 -19.14 4.28 -12.00
CA THR A 217 -20.06 3.58 -12.92
C THR A 217 -19.53 2.26 -13.49
N ASN A 218 -18.27 1.92 -13.20
CA ASN A 218 -17.62 0.68 -13.61
C ASN A 218 -17.25 -0.25 -12.44
N ASN A 219 -17.79 -0.01 -11.25
CA ASN A 219 -17.49 -0.81 -10.06
C ASN A 219 -18.26 -2.13 -10.06
N ALA A 220 -17.60 -3.20 -10.53
CA ALA A 220 -18.17 -4.54 -10.60
C ALA A 220 -18.65 -5.06 -9.25
N ALA A 221 -17.93 -4.78 -8.16
CA ALA A 221 -18.30 -5.22 -6.81
C ALA A 221 -19.57 -4.55 -6.30
N ALA A 222 -19.77 -3.26 -6.62
CA ALA A 222 -20.98 -2.54 -6.25
C ALA A 222 -22.20 -3.05 -7.03
N TYR A 223 -22.05 -3.36 -8.33
CA TYR A 223 -23.11 -4.01 -9.11
C TYR A 223 -23.44 -5.40 -8.57
N ASP A 224 -22.44 -6.24 -8.27
CA ASP A 224 -22.64 -7.57 -7.68
C ASP A 224 -23.38 -7.50 -6.34
N SER A 225 -23.01 -6.53 -5.50
CA SER A 225 -23.67 -6.28 -4.21
C SER A 225 -25.13 -5.84 -4.38
N ARG A 226 -25.41 -4.92 -5.32
CA ARG A 226 -26.76 -4.45 -5.59
C ARG A 226 -27.60 -5.54 -6.23
N ALA A 227 -27.03 -6.35 -7.08
CA ALA A 227 -27.68 -7.54 -7.62
C ALA A 227 -28.07 -8.55 -6.54
N LEU A 228 -27.19 -8.79 -5.54
CA LEU A 228 -27.52 -9.63 -4.39
C LEU A 228 -28.68 -9.05 -3.58
N ILE A 229 -28.73 -7.73 -3.39
CA ILE A 229 -29.85 -7.03 -2.73
C ILE A 229 -31.14 -7.27 -3.51
N ASN A 230 -31.13 -7.01 -4.83
CA ASN A 230 -32.26 -7.21 -5.70
C ASN A 230 -32.74 -8.68 -5.70
N LEU A 231 -31.79 -9.63 -5.68
CA LEU A 231 -32.09 -11.07 -5.58
C LEU A 231 -32.81 -11.41 -4.26
N LYS A 232 -32.35 -10.86 -3.13
CA LYS A 232 -32.98 -11.02 -1.81
C LYS A 232 -34.33 -10.34 -1.71
N MET A 233 -34.55 -9.26 -2.46
CA MET A 233 -35.83 -8.57 -2.57
C MET A 233 -36.77 -9.21 -3.61
N GLU A 234 -36.40 -10.36 -4.17
CA GLU A 234 -37.12 -11.09 -5.23
C GLU A 234 -37.32 -10.27 -6.52
N GLN A 235 -36.52 -9.22 -6.72
CA GLN A 235 -36.48 -8.40 -7.92
C GLN A 235 -35.57 -9.03 -8.97
N PHE A 236 -35.94 -10.22 -9.45
CA PHE A 236 -35.04 -11.09 -10.22
C PHE A 236 -34.56 -10.46 -11.53
N SER A 237 -35.41 -9.72 -12.26
CA SER A 237 -35.02 -9.03 -13.47
C SER A 237 -33.94 -7.97 -13.21
N ALA A 238 -34.15 -7.14 -12.19
CA ALA A 238 -33.18 -6.13 -11.78
C ALA A 238 -31.87 -6.76 -11.29
N ALA A 239 -31.95 -7.89 -10.58
CA ALA A 239 -30.77 -8.62 -10.19
C ALA A 239 -29.96 -9.11 -11.38
N ILE A 240 -30.61 -9.64 -12.43
CA ILE A 240 -29.94 -10.08 -13.66
C ILE A 240 -29.25 -8.91 -14.36
N ASP A 241 -29.89 -7.73 -14.45
CA ASP A 241 -29.31 -6.56 -15.10
C ASP A 241 -28.06 -6.06 -14.39
N ASP A 242 -28.10 -6.03 -13.06
CA ASP A 242 -26.94 -5.68 -12.23
C ASP A 242 -25.82 -6.73 -12.32
N TYR A 243 -26.16 -8.04 -12.26
CA TYR A 243 -25.16 -9.09 -12.48
C TYR A 243 -24.55 -9.04 -13.90
N ASN A 244 -25.30 -8.73 -14.93
CA ASN A 244 -24.79 -8.50 -16.26
C ASN A 244 -23.79 -7.33 -16.29
N SER A 245 -24.09 -6.26 -15.57
CA SER A 245 -23.20 -5.12 -15.44
C SER A 245 -21.92 -5.49 -14.68
N ALA A 246 -22.02 -6.23 -13.57
CA ALA A 246 -20.87 -6.75 -12.85
C ALA A 246 -19.97 -7.64 -13.73
N LEU A 247 -20.57 -8.56 -14.50
CA LEU A 247 -19.85 -9.49 -15.39
C LEU A 247 -19.24 -8.81 -16.62
N ARG A 248 -19.79 -7.68 -17.05
CA ARG A 248 -19.16 -6.87 -18.12
C ARG A 248 -17.81 -6.31 -17.67
N PHE A 249 -17.66 -5.90 -16.41
CA PHE A 249 -16.43 -5.37 -15.85
C PHE A 249 -15.53 -6.45 -15.25
N ALA A 250 -16.11 -7.53 -14.73
CA ALA A 250 -15.40 -8.66 -14.12
C ALA A 250 -15.97 -10.00 -14.62
N PRO A 251 -15.60 -10.48 -15.82
CA PRO A 251 -16.22 -11.65 -16.47
C PRO A 251 -16.05 -12.97 -15.73
N LYS A 252 -15.10 -13.05 -14.79
CA LYS A 252 -14.83 -14.25 -13.96
C LYS A 252 -15.27 -14.07 -12.50
N LEU A 253 -16.20 -13.18 -12.21
CA LEU A 253 -16.72 -12.98 -10.87
C LEU A 253 -17.70 -14.12 -10.53
N ALA A 254 -17.24 -15.08 -9.74
CA ALA A 254 -18.02 -16.30 -9.41
C ALA A 254 -19.35 -15.97 -8.72
N SER A 255 -19.36 -14.97 -7.81
CA SER A 255 -20.57 -14.51 -7.12
C SER A 255 -21.63 -13.99 -8.10
N ALA A 256 -21.21 -13.17 -9.06
CA ALA A 256 -22.13 -12.63 -10.06
C ALA A 256 -22.69 -13.71 -10.99
N LEU A 257 -21.88 -14.68 -11.42
CA LEU A 257 -22.35 -15.81 -12.21
C LEU A 257 -23.35 -16.65 -11.39
N TYR A 258 -23.02 -17.00 -10.15
CA TYR A 258 -23.89 -17.85 -9.33
C TYR A 258 -25.20 -17.14 -9.00
N GLY A 259 -25.16 -15.88 -8.58
CA GLY A 259 -26.32 -15.07 -8.28
C GLY A 259 -27.22 -14.85 -9.51
N ARG A 260 -26.64 -14.58 -10.68
CA ARG A 260 -27.40 -14.52 -11.94
C ARG A 260 -28.07 -15.84 -12.28
N GLY A 261 -27.37 -16.94 -12.06
CA GLY A 261 -27.92 -18.28 -12.22
C GLY A 261 -29.15 -18.52 -11.37
N LEU A 262 -29.08 -18.14 -10.07
CA LEU A 262 -30.24 -18.23 -9.16
C LEU A 262 -31.42 -17.37 -9.64
N ALA A 263 -31.14 -16.10 -10.04
CA ALA A 263 -32.19 -15.20 -10.53
C ALA A 263 -32.87 -15.75 -11.80
N ARG A 264 -32.09 -16.32 -12.74
CA ARG A 264 -32.62 -17.00 -13.94
C ARG A 264 -33.51 -18.17 -13.62
N PHE A 265 -33.08 -19.03 -12.69
CA PHE A 265 -33.92 -20.13 -12.23
C PHE A 265 -35.29 -19.66 -11.71
N LYS A 266 -35.29 -18.57 -10.92
CA LYS A 266 -36.52 -17.98 -10.38
C LYS A 266 -37.45 -17.44 -11.46
N LEU A 267 -36.91 -17.05 -12.62
CA LEU A 267 -37.68 -16.60 -13.79
C LEU A 267 -37.99 -17.69 -14.80
N GLY A 268 -37.62 -18.97 -14.51
CA GLY A 268 -37.90 -20.12 -15.35
C GLY A 268 -36.86 -20.41 -16.45
N ASP A 269 -35.80 -19.64 -16.55
CA ASP A 269 -34.65 -19.91 -17.43
C ASP A 269 -33.71 -20.92 -16.76
N THR A 270 -34.12 -22.20 -16.79
CA THR A 270 -33.40 -23.31 -16.16
C THR A 270 -32.05 -23.58 -16.83
N ASP A 271 -31.95 -23.51 -18.16
CA ASP A 271 -30.75 -23.85 -18.90
C ASP A 271 -29.68 -22.74 -18.72
N GLY A 272 -30.09 -21.48 -18.82
CA GLY A 272 -29.23 -20.35 -18.55
C GLY A 272 -28.76 -20.30 -17.10
N GLY A 273 -29.66 -20.61 -16.17
CA GLY A 273 -29.36 -20.72 -14.73
C GLY A 273 -28.31 -21.80 -14.45
N GLN A 274 -28.50 -23.01 -14.97
CA GLN A 274 -27.57 -24.13 -14.78
C GLN A 274 -26.20 -23.85 -15.40
N SER A 275 -26.18 -23.21 -16.57
CA SER A 275 -24.93 -22.80 -17.25
C SER A 275 -24.12 -21.84 -16.37
N ASP A 276 -24.77 -20.78 -15.85
CA ASP A 276 -24.13 -19.77 -15.02
C ASP A 276 -23.59 -20.37 -13.69
N MET A 277 -24.40 -21.19 -13.01
CA MET A 277 -23.99 -21.83 -11.76
C MET A 277 -22.83 -22.81 -11.98
N SER A 278 -22.84 -23.56 -13.08
CA SER A 278 -21.73 -24.45 -13.43
C SER A 278 -20.46 -23.67 -13.74
N ALA A 279 -20.55 -22.52 -14.44
CA ALA A 279 -19.43 -21.64 -14.68
C ALA A 279 -18.87 -21.05 -13.38
N ALA A 280 -19.73 -20.64 -12.46
CA ALA A 280 -19.34 -20.15 -11.15
C ALA A 280 -18.55 -21.19 -10.33
N LYS A 281 -19.05 -22.43 -10.27
CA LYS A 281 -18.41 -23.54 -9.55
C LYS A 281 -17.06 -23.96 -10.13
N LYS A 282 -16.82 -23.74 -11.41
CA LYS A 282 -15.49 -23.93 -12.02
C LYS A 282 -14.46 -22.90 -11.54
N ILE A 283 -14.92 -21.71 -11.13
CA ILE A 283 -14.06 -20.63 -10.61
C ILE A 283 -13.88 -20.77 -9.10
N ASP A 284 -14.98 -20.99 -8.37
CA ASP A 284 -15.01 -21.23 -6.94
C ASP A 284 -15.93 -22.43 -6.63
N ALA A 285 -15.32 -23.56 -6.31
CA ALA A 285 -16.04 -24.81 -6.05
C ALA A 285 -16.99 -24.74 -4.84
N ARG A 286 -16.81 -23.74 -3.94
CA ARG A 286 -17.61 -23.56 -2.72
C ARG A 286 -18.51 -22.34 -2.77
N ILE A 287 -18.81 -21.82 -3.95
CA ILE A 287 -19.63 -20.61 -4.11
C ILE A 287 -21.07 -20.80 -3.57
N ASP A 288 -21.62 -22.00 -3.69
CA ASP A 288 -22.94 -22.35 -3.12
C ASP A 288 -22.95 -22.22 -1.59
N GLU A 289 -21.92 -22.72 -0.89
CA GLU A 289 -21.78 -22.55 0.55
C GLU A 289 -21.72 -21.07 0.93
N ALA A 290 -21.08 -20.23 0.10
CA ALA A 290 -21.03 -18.80 0.32
C ALA A 290 -22.43 -18.18 0.23
N PHE A 291 -23.22 -18.54 -0.77
CA PHE A 291 -24.59 -18.04 -0.92
C PHE A 291 -25.52 -18.50 0.22
N VAL A 292 -25.35 -19.74 0.73
CA VAL A 292 -26.03 -20.15 1.95
C VAL A 292 -25.71 -19.27 3.14
N ARG A 293 -24.41 -18.91 3.34
CA ARG A 293 -24.01 -17.95 4.38
C ARG A 293 -24.57 -16.55 4.16
N TYR A 294 -24.86 -16.16 2.93
CA TYR A 294 -25.50 -14.89 2.60
C TYR A 294 -27.02 -14.93 2.81
N GLY A 295 -27.58 -16.06 3.29
CA GLY A 295 -29.00 -16.25 3.54
C GLY A 295 -29.80 -16.57 2.26
N MET A 296 -29.13 -17.08 1.24
CA MET A 296 -29.78 -17.61 0.02
C MET A 296 -29.82 -19.13 0.11
N PRO A 297 -30.95 -19.77 -0.30
CA PRO A 297 -31.10 -21.22 -0.25
C PRO A 297 -30.25 -21.96 -1.30
#